data_41d102ac2ea7bb5481f6338ed5717457
#
_entry.id   41d102ac2ea7bb5481f6338ed5717457
#
_cell.length_a   1.000
_cell.length_b   1.000
_cell.length_c   1.000
_cell.angle_alpha   90.00
_cell.angle_beta   90.00
_cell.angle_gamma   90.00
#
_symmetry.space_group_name_H-M   'P 1'
#
loop_
_entity.id
_entity.type
_entity.pdbx_description
1 polymer ?
#
loop_
_entity_poly.entity_id
_entity_poly.type
_entity_poly.pdbx_seq_one_letter_code
_entity_poly.pdbx_strand_id
1 'polypeptide(L)'
;MKIKKVAVLGAGAVGSYVIWGLSSRNDIELGVIAEGERAERLKQNGCTINGKIYHPEVWNPGETDAVDLLIVALKYGSLSAALESIQKATTENTVIMSLMNGVDSEEIIAEKVGVEHLLPAVIKVASHKEEDGYHFDPETTIGIIFGELTAPYDSDRIRAIEELFKDTGIHFRATEYAREEMWSKFRLNVCNNLPQAILGAGVGCYRDSVHMKAISDGLKGELEAIAHAKGIDLSKTEASSGRGSAVPPSARYSTLQDLDAGRHTEIDMFSGALIRMGKELGIPTPYNEYTYHMIKALEEKNNGRFNYTGDEEPTWSK
;
A
#
# COMPACT_ATOMS: atom_id res chain seq x y z
N MET A 1 13.12 -22.76 -8.08
CA MET A 1 13.55 -21.36 -8.32
C MET A 1 14.51 -20.94 -7.21
N LYS A 2 15.53 -20.11 -7.49
CA LYS A 2 16.38 -19.48 -6.47
C LYS A 2 16.44 -17.98 -6.76
N ILE A 3 16.12 -17.17 -5.76
CA ILE A 3 16.17 -15.71 -5.88
C ILE A 3 17.57 -15.24 -5.54
N LYS A 4 18.23 -14.56 -6.48
CA LYS A 4 19.55 -13.98 -6.33
C LYS A 4 19.58 -12.47 -6.55
N LYS A 5 18.67 -11.94 -7.38
CA LYS A 5 18.61 -10.52 -7.70
C LYS A 5 17.23 -9.97 -7.32
N VAL A 6 17.22 -9.06 -6.37
CA VAL A 6 16.01 -8.44 -5.83
C VAL A 6 16.02 -6.95 -6.11
N ALA A 7 14.99 -6.46 -6.77
CA ALA A 7 14.79 -5.04 -6.99
C ALA A 7 13.64 -4.50 -6.13
N VAL A 8 13.84 -3.34 -5.53
CA VAL A 8 12.81 -2.60 -4.83
C VAL A 8 12.49 -1.32 -5.61
N LEU A 9 11.28 -1.23 -6.12
CA LEU A 9 10.78 -0.03 -6.78
C LEU A 9 9.99 0.81 -5.77
N GLY A 10 10.68 1.80 -5.18
CA GLY A 10 10.12 2.67 -4.14
C GLY A 10 10.73 2.44 -2.76
N ALA A 11 11.72 3.25 -2.39
CA ALA A 11 12.36 3.27 -1.06
C ALA A 11 11.63 4.23 -0.09
N GLY A 12 10.29 4.08 0.02
CA GLY A 12 9.44 4.77 0.99
C GLY A 12 9.27 3.96 2.28
N ALA A 13 8.23 4.25 3.07
CA ALA A 13 7.97 3.58 4.34
C ALA A 13 7.90 2.05 4.22
N VAL A 14 7.21 1.54 3.19
CA VAL A 14 7.08 0.10 2.93
C VAL A 14 8.39 -0.49 2.36
N GLY A 15 8.96 0.15 1.33
CA GLY A 15 10.20 -0.34 0.74
C GLY A 15 11.39 -0.34 1.70
N SER A 16 11.41 0.58 2.67
CA SER A 16 12.42 0.61 3.71
C SER A 16 12.41 -0.65 4.58
N TYR A 17 11.24 -1.21 4.88
CA TYR A 17 11.14 -2.47 5.61
C TYR A 17 11.80 -3.63 4.86
N VAL A 18 11.59 -3.71 3.55
CA VAL A 18 12.23 -4.73 2.70
C VAL A 18 13.74 -4.51 2.60
N ILE A 19 14.18 -3.26 2.36
CA ILE A 19 15.61 -2.92 2.28
C ILE A 19 16.30 -3.25 3.61
N TRP A 20 15.70 -2.88 4.74
CA TRP A 20 16.23 -3.18 6.07
C TRP A 20 16.49 -4.67 6.27
N GLY A 21 15.51 -5.50 6.00
CA GLY A 21 15.63 -6.94 6.22
C GLY A 21 16.61 -7.60 5.26
N LEU A 22 16.46 -7.34 3.95
CA LEU A 22 17.27 -8.00 2.93
C LEU A 22 18.72 -7.51 2.89
N SER A 23 19.04 -6.33 3.45
CA SER A 23 20.42 -5.82 3.54
C SER A 23 21.34 -6.69 4.41
N SER A 24 20.79 -7.63 5.18
CA SER A 24 21.58 -8.61 5.95
C SER A 24 22.08 -9.78 5.08
N ARG A 25 21.50 -9.98 3.89
CA ARG A 25 21.81 -11.09 2.98
C ARG A 25 23.01 -10.75 2.08
N ASN A 26 24.08 -11.55 2.18
CA ASN A 26 25.30 -11.38 1.36
C ASN A 26 25.31 -12.29 0.11
N ASP A 27 24.29 -13.12 -0.04
CA ASP A 27 24.18 -14.11 -1.13
C ASP A 27 23.19 -13.67 -2.23
N ILE A 28 22.68 -12.45 -2.14
CA ILE A 28 21.82 -11.80 -3.13
C ILE A 28 22.35 -10.43 -3.55
N GLU A 29 21.96 -10.01 -4.74
CA GLU A 29 22.09 -8.63 -5.20
C GLU A 29 20.79 -7.88 -4.85
N LEU A 30 20.89 -6.86 -3.98
CA LEU A 30 19.77 -6.02 -3.58
C LEU A 30 19.93 -4.62 -4.16
N GLY A 31 18.99 -4.19 -4.99
CA GLY A 31 19.01 -2.86 -5.57
C GLY A 31 17.69 -2.13 -5.47
N VAL A 32 17.75 -0.81 -5.56
CA VAL A 32 16.59 0.08 -5.67
C VAL A 32 16.52 0.63 -7.08
N ILE A 33 15.38 0.46 -7.75
CA ILE A 33 15.14 1.08 -9.05
C ILE A 33 14.78 2.54 -8.82
N ALA A 34 15.60 3.45 -9.36
CA ALA A 34 15.37 4.89 -9.28
C ALA A 34 16.03 5.62 -10.45
N GLU A 35 15.50 6.81 -10.80
CA GLU A 35 16.01 7.68 -11.86
C GLU A 35 16.23 9.12 -11.36
N GLY A 36 17.02 9.88 -12.13
CA GLY A 36 17.23 11.30 -11.95
C GLY A 36 17.72 11.68 -10.55
N GLU A 37 17.26 12.79 -10.03
CA GLU A 37 17.68 13.31 -8.71
C GLU A 37 17.45 12.31 -7.56
N ARG A 38 16.43 11.46 -7.69
CA ARG A 38 16.14 10.43 -6.68
C ARG A 38 17.23 9.35 -6.64
N ALA A 39 17.70 8.93 -7.82
CA ALA A 39 18.80 7.99 -7.92
C ALA A 39 20.09 8.56 -7.34
N GLU A 40 20.44 9.79 -7.70
CA GLU A 40 21.64 10.47 -7.19
C GLU A 40 21.59 10.64 -5.67
N ARG A 41 20.45 11.03 -5.12
CA ARG A 41 20.26 11.15 -3.67
C ARG A 41 20.42 9.80 -2.95
N LEU A 42 19.88 8.72 -3.51
CA LEU A 42 20.01 7.37 -2.93
C LEU A 42 21.46 6.87 -2.99
N LYS A 43 22.18 7.12 -4.09
CA LYS A 43 23.60 6.77 -4.22
C LYS A 43 24.46 7.52 -3.19
N GLN A 44 24.21 8.81 -3.00
CA GLN A 44 24.99 9.65 -2.09
C GLN A 44 24.65 9.40 -0.61
N ASN A 45 23.38 9.34 -0.26
CA ASN A 45 22.93 9.37 1.13
C ASN A 45 22.43 8.00 1.63
N GLY A 46 22.18 7.04 0.73
CA GLY A 46 21.54 5.78 1.09
C GLY A 46 20.09 5.94 1.57
N CYS A 47 19.66 4.98 2.36
CA CYS A 47 18.35 4.95 3.02
C CYS A 47 18.56 4.89 4.53
N THR A 48 18.13 5.90 5.28
CA THR A 48 18.14 5.85 6.75
C THR A 48 16.89 5.13 7.24
N ILE A 49 17.09 4.05 8.00
CA ILE A 49 16.02 3.17 8.49
C ILE A 49 16.36 2.82 9.95
N ASN A 50 15.44 3.13 10.87
CA ASN A 50 15.64 2.93 12.31
C ASN A 50 16.99 3.49 12.80
N GLY A 51 17.36 4.70 12.35
CA GLY A 51 18.61 5.37 12.74
C GLY A 51 19.90 4.82 12.10
N LYS A 52 19.81 3.81 11.24
CA LYS A 52 20.97 3.24 10.52
C LYS A 52 20.87 3.53 9.02
N ILE A 53 22.00 3.88 8.39
CA ILE A 53 22.07 4.12 6.94
C ILE A 53 22.37 2.81 6.24
N TYR A 54 21.58 2.51 5.20
CA TYR A 54 21.72 1.38 4.30
C TYR A 54 22.03 1.89 2.90
N HIS A 55 22.95 1.25 2.19
CA HIS A 55 23.38 1.60 0.85
C HIS A 55 23.07 0.44 -0.13
N PRO A 56 21.79 0.19 -0.48
CA PRO A 56 21.49 -0.74 -1.56
C PRO A 56 22.07 -0.21 -2.87
N GLU A 57 22.32 -1.09 -3.83
CA GLU A 57 22.64 -0.65 -5.19
C GLU A 57 21.50 0.20 -5.75
N VAL A 58 21.83 1.11 -6.67
CA VAL A 58 20.81 1.95 -7.34
C VAL A 58 20.88 1.68 -8.82
N TRP A 59 19.82 1.07 -9.35
CA TRP A 59 19.71 0.67 -10.74
C TRP A 59 18.79 1.59 -11.52
N ASN A 60 19.17 1.93 -12.75
CA ASN A 60 18.26 2.57 -13.68
C ASN A 60 17.30 1.53 -14.27
N PRO A 61 16.03 1.86 -14.54
CA PRO A 61 15.04 0.90 -15.05
C PRO A 61 15.43 0.20 -16.36
N GLY A 62 16.28 0.82 -17.18
CA GLY A 62 16.74 0.24 -18.44
C GLY A 62 18.03 -0.59 -18.33
N GLU A 63 18.67 -0.61 -17.16
CA GLU A 63 19.96 -1.26 -16.88
C GLU A 63 19.81 -2.44 -15.91
N THR A 64 18.57 -2.72 -15.49
CA THR A 64 18.28 -3.88 -14.66
C THR A 64 18.23 -5.12 -15.53
N ASP A 65 19.37 -5.83 -15.66
CA ASP A 65 19.34 -7.21 -16.14
C ASP A 65 18.43 -8.06 -15.26
N ALA A 66 18.00 -9.20 -15.78
CA ALA A 66 17.04 -10.13 -15.18
C ALA A 66 16.91 -10.06 -13.65
N VAL A 67 15.78 -9.51 -13.17
CA VAL A 67 15.43 -9.47 -11.75
C VAL A 67 14.64 -10.72 -11.43
N ASP A 68 15.01 -11.46 -10.37
CA ASP A 68 14.25 -12.65 -9.94
C ASP A 68 13.01 -12.25 -9.16
N LEU A 69 13.11 -11.20 -8.30
CA LEU A 69 12.01 -10.67 -7.52
C LEU A 69 11.97 -9.15 -7.60
N LEU A 70 10.86 -8.62 -8.10
CA LEU A 70 10.57 -7.18 -8.10
C LEU A 70 9.53 -6.85 -7.02
N ILE A 71 9.93 -6.06 -6.04
CA ILE A 71 9.05 -5.52 -5.00
C ILE A 71 8.59 -4.12 -5.41
N VAL A 72 7.28 -3.94 -5.61
CA VAL A 72 6.69 -2.64 -5.92
C VAL A 72 6.13 -2.01 -4.64
N ALA A 73 6.72 -0.91 -4.19
CA ALA A 73 6.39 -0.21 -2.94
C ALA A 73 6.23 1.30 -3.15
N LEU A 74 5.50 1.66 -4.19
CA LEU A 74 5.24 3.04 -4.60
C LEU A 74 4.03 3.64 -3.89
N LYS A 75 3.92 4.96 -3.90
CA LYS A 75 2.62 5.63 -3.73
C LYS A 75 1.77 5.45 -4.98
N TYR A 76 0.45 5.27 -4.80
CA TYR A 76 -0.47 4.93 -5.89
C TYR A 76 -0.39 5.89 -7.09
N GLY A 77 -0.33 7.20 -6.85
CA GLY A 77 -0.21 8.21 -7.90
C GLY A 77 1.05 8.09 -8.77
N SER A 78 2.05 7.29 -8.34
CA SER A 78 3.28 7.05 -9.11
C SER A 78 3.24 5.75 -9.92
N LEU A 79 2.23 4.90 -9.74
CA LEU A 79 2.19 3.57 -10.36
C LEU A 79 2.12 3.67 -11.90
N SER A 80 1.23 4.50 -12.43
CA SER A 80 1.06 4.65 -13.89
C SER A 80 2.38 5.05 -14.59
N ALA A 81 3.11 6.01 -14.01
CA ALA A 81 4.40 6.44 -14.55
C ALA A 81 5.49 5.37 -14.41
N ALA A 82 5.34 4.45 -13.46
CA ALA A 82 6.32 3.40 -13.19
C ALA A 82 6.12 2.13 -14.03
N LEU A 83 5.00 1.97 -14.73
CA LEU A 83 4.68 0.74 -15.49
C LEU A 83 5.74 0.38 -16.54
N GLU A 84 6.35 1.38 -17.19
CA GLU A 84 7.45 1.12 -18.13
C GLU A 84 8.71 0.59 -17.43
N SER A 85 9.01 1.12 -16.24
CA SER A 85 10.14 0.66 -15.42
C SER A 85 9.92 -0.76 -14.93
N ILE A 86 8.68 -1.08 -14.51
CA ILE A 86 8.27 -2.43 -14.13
C ILE A 86 8.45 -3.39 -15.31
N GLN A 87 7.96 -3.01 -16.50
CA GLN A 87 8.09 -3.83 -17.69
C GLN A 87 9.56 -4.10 -18.08
N LYS A 88 10.41 -3.09 -18.02
CA LYS A 88 11.85 -3.22 -18.32
C LYS A 88 12.58 -4.14 -17.35
N ALA A 89 12.16 -4.16 -16.07
CA ALA A 89 12.73 -5.02 -15.04
C ALA A 89 12.18 -6.46 -15.07
N THR A 90 11.12 -6.70 -15.84
CA THR A 90 10.42 -7.99 -15.88
C THR A 90 10.96 -8.85 -17.01
N THR A 91 11.34 -10.07 -16.70
CA THR A 91 11.74 -11.12 -17.63
C THR A 91 10.84 -12.34 -17.43
N GLU A 92 10.97 -13.37 -18.27
CA GLU A 92 10.13 -14.58 -18.21
C GLU A 92 10.03 -15.21 -16.80
N ASN A 93 11.09 -15.11 -15.99
CA ASN A 93 11.16 -15.73 -14.66
C ASN A 93 10.97 -14.74 -13.50
N THR A 94 10.73 -13.47 -13.76
CA THR A 94 10.56 -12.46 -12.71
C THR A 94 9.27 -12.67 -11.95
N VAL A 95 9.35 -12.73 -10.63
CA VAL A 95 8.19 -12.65 -9.73
C VAL A 95 7.99 -11.19 -9.31
N ILE A 96 6.77 -10.71 -9.38
CA ILE A 96 6.40 -9.34 -8.97
C ILE A 96 5.48 -9.41 -7.76
N MET A 97 5.88 -8.74 -6.70
CA MET A 97 5.11 -8.61 -5.47
C MET A 97 4.81 -7.13 -5.23
N SER A 98 3.54 -6.73 -5.37
CA SER A 98 3.10 -5.41 -4.98
C SER A 98 2.85 -5.35 -3.47
N LEU A 99 3.54 -4.47 -2.78
CA LEU A 99 3.32 -4.17 -1.36
C LEU A 99 2.63 -2.82 -1.18
N MET A 100 2.04 -2.30 -2.24
CA MET A 100 1.25 -1.07 -2.20
C MET A 100 -0.01 -1.30 -1.36
N ASN A 101 -0.58 -0.21 -0.87
CA ASN A 101 -1.93 -0.29 -0.33
C ASN A 101 -2.94 -0.49 -1.48
N GLY A 102 -4.19 -0.82 -1.14
CA GLY A 102 -5.23 -1.04 -2.15
C GLY A 102 -5.33 -2.51 -2.56
N VAL A 103 -6.05 -2.74 -3.66
CA VAL A 103 -6.35 -4.09 -4.18
C VAL A 103 -6.35 -4.16 -5.71
N ASP A 104 -6.00 -3.08 -6.39
CA ASP A 104 -6.02 -2.96 -7.86
C ASP A 104 -4.64 -2.80 -8.50
N SER A 105 -3.57 -2.61 -7.70
CA SER A 105 -2.22 -2.46 -8.22
C SER A 105 -1.74 -3.68 -9.00
N GLU A 106 -2.08 -4.87 -8.54
CA GLU A 106 -1.73 -6.12 -9.21
C GLU A 106 -2.45 -6.25 -10.56
N GLU A 107 -3.72 -5.88 -10.64
CA GLU A 107 -4.49 -5.88 -11.91
C GLU A 107 -3.86 -4.89 -12.90
N ILE A 108 -3.54 -3.67 -12.44
CA ILE A 108 -2.88 -2.62 -13.27
C ILE A 108 -1.51 -3.07 -13.78
N ILE A 109 -0.70 -3.71 -12.93
CA ILE A 109 0.62 -4.22 -13.33
C ILE A 109 0.46 -5.40 -14.29
N ALA A 110 -0.49 -6.31 -14.01
CA ALA A 110 -0.74 -7.49 -14.85
C ALA A 110 -1.15 -7.14 -16.29
N GLU A 111 -1.91 -6.06 -16.49
CA GLU A 111 -2.23 -5.55 -17.84
C GLU A 111 -0.98 -5.21 -18.66
N LYS A 112 0.12 -4.87 -18.00
CA LYS A 112 1.36 -4.46 -18.66
C LYS A 112 2.34 -5.60 -18.89
N VAL A 113 2.43 -6.55 -17.93
CA VAL A 113 3.49 -7.57 -17.91
C VAL A 113 2.98 -9.01 -17.93
N GLY A 114 1.70 -9.24 -17.69
CA GLY A 114 1.10 -10.57 -17.56
C GLY A 114 0.82 -10.95 -16.09
N VAL A 115 -0.30 -11.64 -15.87
CA VAL A 115 -0.75 -12.06 -14.54
C VAL A 115 0.13 -13.17 -13.94
N GLU A 116 0.83 -13.93 -14.78
CA GLU A 116 1.72 -15.02 -14.39
C GLU A 116 2.92 -14.55 -13.57
N HIS A 117 3.32 -13.28 -13.73
CA HIS A 117 4.39 -12.67 -12.95
C HIS A 117 3.96 -12.28 -11.54
N LEU A 118 2.66 -12.06 -11.33
CA LEU A 118 2.16 -11.50 -10.07
C LEU A 118 2.07 -12.56 -8.98
N LEU A 119 2.50 -12.17 -7.80
CA LEU A 119 2.27 -12.91 -6.56
C LEU A 119 1.53 -11.99 -5.59
N PRO A 120 0.23 -12.20 -5.36
CA PRO A 120 -0.55 -11.40 -4.43
C PRO A 120 0.13 -11.28 -3.07
N ALA A 121 0.22 -10.05 -2.57
CA ALA A 121 0.87 -9.79 -1.31
C ALA A 121 0.25 -8.59 -0.60
N VAL A 122 0.31 -8.61 0.72
CA VAL A 122 -0.05 -7.49 1.57
C VAL A 122 0.98 -7.32 2.66
N ILE A 123 1.38 -6.09 2.94
CA ILE A 123 2.24 -5.76 4.07
C ILE A 123 1.45 -5.08 5.18
N LYS A 124 1.70 -5.49 6.43
CA LYS A 124 1.13 -4.88 7.64
C LYS A 124 2.29 -4.40 8.53
N VAL A 125 2.74 -3.18 8.27
CA VAL A 125 3.80 -2.48 9.00
C VAL A 125 3.35 -1.08 9.39
N ALA A 126 3.60 -0.68 10.63
CA ALA A 126 3.37 0.67 11.12
C ALA A 126 4.67 1.49 10.95
N SER A 127 4.98 1.84 9.70
CA SER A 127 6.16 2.66 9.38
C SER A 127 5.78 4.13 9.23
N HIS A 128 6.61 5.01 9.78
CA HIS A 128 6.43 6.45 9.70
C HIS A 128 7.76 7.11 9.30
N LYS A 129 7.65 8.32 8.74
CA LYS A 129 8.80 9.13 8.36
C LYS A 129 9.09 10.15 9.45
N GLU A 130 10.33 10.22 9.88
CA GLU A 130 10.90 11.26 10.74
C GLU A 130 11.91 12.11 9.95
N GLU A 131 12.55 13.08 10.62
CA GLU A 131 13.53 13.96 9.97
C GLU A 131 14.74 13.19 9.43
N ASP A 132 15.17 12.17 10.19
CA ASP A 132 16.35 11.34 9.90
C ASP A 132 16.05 10.12 9.03
N GLY A 133 14.79 9.80 8.71
CA GLY A 133 14.50 8.64 7.88
C GLY A 133 13.14 7.96 8.13
N TYR A 134 13.09 6.66 7.89
CA TYR A 134 11.91 5.83 8.15
C TYR A 134 12.10 4.98 9.40
N HIS A 135 11.06 4.94 10.23
CA HIS A 135 11.05 4.21 11.48
C HIS A 135 9.87 3.24 11.55
N PHE A 136 10.11 2.08 12.11
CA PHE A 136 9.11 1.06 12.44
C PHE A 136 9.66 0.17 13.56
N ASP A 137 8.78 -0.49 14.28
CA ASP A 137 9.15 -1.49 15.27
C ASP A 137 9.09 -2.88 14.64
N PRO A 138 10.23 -3.57 14.46
CA PRO A 138 10.27 -4.92 13.90
C PRO A 138 9.46 -5.91 14.72
N GLU A 139 9.47 -5.82 16.06
CA GLU A 139 8.84 -6.79 16.96
C GLU A 139 7.31 -6.77 16.89
N THR A 140 6.72 -5.59 16.64
CA THR A 140 5.27 -5.42 16.54
C THR A 140 4.75 -5.47 15.10
N THR A 141 5.66 -5.53 14.13
CA THR A 141 5.30 -5.61 12.71
C THR A 141 4.77 -7.00 12.37
N ILE A 142 3.59 -7.06 11.75
CA ILE A 142 3.02 -8.34 11.26
C ILE A 142 3.81 -8.84 10.05
N GLY A 143 4.28 -7.93 9.19
CA GLY A 143 5.11 -8.25 8.05
C GLY A 143 4.35 -8.47 6.75
N ILE A 144 4.89 -9.34 5.90
CA ILE A 144 4.42 -9.60 4.53
C ILE A 144 3.62 -10.89 4.51
N ILE A 145 2.38 -10.83 4.02
CA ILE A 145 1.53 -12.00 3.80
C ILE A 145 1.36 -12.13 2.28
N PHE A 146 1.63 -13.30 1.73
CA PHE A 146 1.62 -13.52 0.29
C PHE A 146 1.16 -14.93 -0.08
N GLY A 147 0.82 -15.15 -1.34
CA GLY A 147 0.39 -16.47 -1.80
C GLY A 147 0.08 -16.52 -3.29
N GLU A 148 -0.11 -17.72 -3.81
CA GLU A 148 -0.49 -17.95 -5.18
C GLU A 148 -1.96 -17.54 -5.44
N LEU A 149 -2.24 -17.10 -6.67
CA LEU A 149 -3.61 -16.85 -7.13
C LEU A 149 -4.42 -18.12 -7.24
N THR A 150 -3.77 -19.23 -7.60
CA THR A 150 -4.38 -20.55 -7.82
C THR A 150 -3.45 -21.65 -7.31
N ALA A 151 -4.01 -22.83 -7.05
CA ALA A 151 -3.20 -23.99 -6.67
C ALA A 151 -2.20 -24.38 -7.79
N PRO A 152 -1.03 -24.93 -7.43
CA PRO A 152 -0.60 -25.29 -6.09
C PRO A 152 -0.15 -24.09 -5.26
N TYR A 153 -0.60 -24.00 -4.01
CA TYR A 153 -0.30 -22.87 -3.12
C TYR A 153 1.09 -22.97 -2.45
N ASP A 154 1.81 -24.06 -2.62
CA ASP A 154 3.18 -24.30 -2.16
C ASP A 154 4.18 -24.34 -3.32
N SER A 155 4.01 -23.49 -4.31
CA SER A 155 4.82 -23.45 -5.54
C SER A 155 6.31 -23.22 -5.28
N ASP A 156 7.15 -23.42 -6.30
CA ASP A 156 8.59 -23.14 -6.24
C ASP A 156 8.90 -21.67 -5.96
N ARG A 157 8.05 -20.74 -6.39
CA ARG A 157 8.25 -19.32 -6.11
C ARG A 157 7.87 -18.96 -4.66
N ILE A 158 6.84 -19.60 -4.08
CA ILE A 158 6.52 -19.44 -2.65
C ILE A 158 7.72 -19.90 -1.81
N ARG A 159 8.21 -21.12 -2.02
CA ARG A 159 9.36 -21.66 -1.28
C ARG A 159 10.61 -20.79 -1.45
N ALA A 160 10.85 -20.25 -2.65
CA ALA A 160 11.99 -19.37 -2.90
C ALA A 160 11.91 -18.04 -2.12
N ILE A 161 10.71 -17.47 -1.98
CA ILE A 161 10.49 -16.23 -1.22
C ILE A 161 10.58 -16.49 0.28
N GLU A 162 10.02 -17.62 0.79
CA GLU A 162 10.18 -18.00 2.18
C GLU A 162 11.66 -18.19 2.56
N GLU A 163 12.45 -18.85 1.71
CA GLU A 163 13.90 -18.99 1.92
C GLU A 163 14.65 -17.64 1.82
N LEU A 164 14.19 -16.74 0.95
CA LEU A 164 14.75 -15.39 0.85
C LEU A 164 14.53 -14.60 2.16
N PHE A 165 13.34 -14.62 2.74
CA PHE A 165 13.01 -13.84 3.93
C PHE A 165 13.46 -14.50 5.24
N LYS A 166 13.79 -15.78 5.21
CA LYS A 166 14.25 -16.51 6.38
C LYS A 166 15.51 -15.87 6.97
N ASP A 167 15.54 -15.74 8.29
CA ASP A 167 16.65 -15.22 9.09
C ASP A 167 17.05 -13.74 8.76
N THR A 168 16.15 -12.98 8.11
CA THR A 168 16.39 -11.56 7.74
C THR A 168 15.78 -10.55 8.73
N GLY A 169 14.96 -11.02 9.67
CA GLY A 169 14.14 -10.16 10.52
C GLY A 169 12.82 -9.73 9.85
N ILE A 170 12.62 -9.95 8.57
CA ILE A 170 11.31 -9.75 7.91
C ILE A 170 10.35 -10.80 8.45
N HIS A 171 9.27 -10.35 9.06
CA HIS A 171 8.15 -11.24 9.37
C HIS A 171 7.37 -11.54 8.10
N PHE A 172 7.03 -12.79 7.87
CA PHE A 172 6.28 -13.19 6.68
C PHE A 172 5.42 -14.42 6.92
N ARG A 173 4.41 -14.60 6.09
CA ARG A 173 3.54 -15.79 6.07
C ARG A 173 3.04 -16.04 4.66
N ALA A 174 3.21 -17.27 4.16
CA ALA A 174 2.53 -17.75 2.96
C ALA A 174 1.10 -18.21 3.30
N THR A 175 0.15 -18.01 2.39
CA THR A 175 -1.25 -18.39 2.58
C THR A 175 -1.97 -18.60 1.24
N GLU A 176 -2.91 -19.52 1.19
CA GLU A 176 -3.84 -19.69 0.07
C GLU A 176 -4.90 -18.58 -0.02
N TYR A 177 -5.00 -17.71 1.00
CA TYR A 177 -5.97 -16.62 1.11
C TYR A 177 -5.32 -15.24 0.97
N ALA A 178 -4.26 -15.11 0.17
CA ALA A 178 -3.54 -13.85 0.04
C ALA A 178 -4.43 -12.71 -0.49
N ARG A 179 -5.33 -12.99 -1.44
CA ARG A 179 -6.28 -11.99 -1.94
C ARG A 179 -7.26 -11.52 -0.86
N GLU A 180 -7.77 -12.44 -0.06
CA GLU A 180 -8.65 -12.15 1.07
C GLU A 180 -7.93 -11.31 2.13
N GLU A 181 -6.65 -11.57 2.40
CA GLU A 181 -5.82 -10.78 3.32
C GLU A 181 -5.62 -9.34 2.80
N MET A 182 -5.39 -9.16 1.49
CA MET A 182 -5.34 -7.84 0.87
C MET A 182 -6.66 -7.08 1.05
N TRP A 183 -7.78 -7.72 0.72
CA TRP A 183 -9.12 -7.13 0.85
C TRP A 183 -9.51 -6.86 2.31
N SER A 184 -9.08 -7.70 3.25
CA SER A 184 -9.29 -7.48 4.68
C SER A 184 -8.56 -6.23 5.17
N LYS A 185 -7.30 -6.01 4.76
CA LYS A 185 -6.57 -4.77 5.04
C LYS A 185 -7.22 -3.57 4.34
N PHE A 186 -7.64 -3.73 3.09
CA PHE A 186 -8.32 -2.71 2.31
C PHE A 186 -9.62 -2.26 2.99
N ARG A 187 -10.42 -3.21 3.51
CA ARG A 187 -11.60 -2.93 4.31
C ARG A 187 -11.29 -2.04 5.52
N LEU A 188 -10.21 -2.34 6.24
CA LEU A 188 -9.78 -1.51 7.37
C LEU A 188 -9.43 -0.08 6.89
N ASN A 189 -8.72 0.04 5.79
CA ASN A 189 -8.35 1.34 5.23
C ASN A 189 -9.59 2.15 4.80
N VAL A 190 -10.53 1.54 4.10
CA VAL A 190 -11.73 2.24 3.61
C VAL A 190 -12.69 2.57 4.77
N CYS A 191 -13.02 1.59 5.61
CA CYS A 191 -14.09 1.76 6.60
C CYS A 191 -13.64 2.53 7.85
N ASN A 192 -12.34 2.51 8.16
CA ASN A 192 -11.83 3.15 9.37
C ASN A 192 -10.97 4.38 9.08
N ASN A 193 -10.07 4.35 8.09
CA ASN A 193 -9.18 5.50 7.89
C ASN A 193 -9.93 6.68 7.26
N LEU A 194 -10.82 6.42 6.30
CA LEU A 194 -11.45 7.50 5.53
C LEU A 194 -12.46 8.33 6.35
N PRO A 195 -13.43 7.73 7.09
CA PRO A 195 -14.34 8.55 7.90
C PRO A 195 -13.62 9.29 9.01
N GLN A 196 -12.60 8.67 9.65
CA GLN A 196 -11.76 9.32 10.63
C GLN A 196 -11.08 10.57 10.05
N ALA A 197 -10.57 10.46 8.80
CA ALA A 197 -9.90 11.57 8.12
C ALA A 197 -10.84 12.74 7.86
N ILE A 198 -12.09 12.47 7.47
CA ILE A 198 -13.11 13.51 7.27
C ILE A 198 -13.46 14.20 8.58
N LEU A 199 -13.62 13.45 9.67
CA LEU A 199 -13.94 14.00 10.99
C LEU A 199 -12.74 14.72 11.64
N GLY A 200 -11.52 14.38 11.29
CA GLY A 200 -10.31 14.89 11.94
C GLY A 200 -10.07 14.36 13.35
N ALA A 201 -10.69 13.23 13.72
CA ALA A 201 -10.67 12.66 15.07
C ALA A 201 -9.84 11.37 15.16
N GLY A 202 -9.48 10.98 16.39
CA GLY A 202 -8.85 9.69 16.66
C GLY A 202 -9.81 8.50 16.49
N VAL A 203 -9.26 7.27 16.41
CA VAL A 203 -10.01 6.03 16.14
C VAL A 203 -11.09 5.72 17.18
N GLY A 204 -11.01 6.30 18.36
CA GLY A 204 -12.05 6.19 19.40
C GLY A 204 -13.43 6.69 18.95
N CYS A 205 -13.50 7.52 17.91
CA CYS A 205 -14.74 8.07 17.38
C CYS A 205 -15.75 6.96 16.96
N TYR A 206 -15.29 5.80 16.52
CA TYR A 206 -16.16 4.68 16.14
C TYR A 206 -16.85 4.00 17.32
N ARG A 207 -16.21 4.01 18.49
CA ARG A 207 -16.78 3.51 19.73
C ARG A 207 -17.76 4.52 20.33
N ASP A 208 -17.41 5.79 20.23
CA ASP A 208 -18.07 6.88 20.99
C ASP A 208 -19.20 7.54 20.20
N SER A 209 -19.37 7.24 18.90
CA SER A 209 -20.40 7.81 18.03
C SER A 209 -21.12 6.75 17.19
N VAL A 210 -22.44 6.66 17.39
CA VAL A 210 -23.32 5.81 16.56
C VAL A 210 -23.32 6.27 15.09
N HIS A 211 -23.10 7.56 14.84
CA HIS A 211 -23.07 8.13 13.50
C HIS A 211 -21.79 7.74 12.77
N MET A 212 -20.64 7.80 13.44
CA MET A 212 -19.38 7.33 12.85
C MET A 212 -19.41 5.83 12.55
N LYS A 213 -20.02 5.05 13.44
CA LYS A 213 -20.25 3.63 13.20
C LYS A 213 -21.13 3.40 11.97
N ALA A 214 -22.24 4.15 11.82
CA ALA A 214 -23.14 4.02 10.68
C ALA A 214 -22.44 4.34 9.34
N ILE A 215 -21.59 5.36 9.30
CA ILE A 215 -20.79 5.70 8.10
C ILE A 215 -19.84 4.55 7.77
N SER A 216 -19.12 4.05 8.77
CA SER A 216 -18.21 2.90 8.59
C SER A 216 -18.95 1.65 8.09
N ASP A 217 -20.13 1.35 8.66
CA ASP A 217 -20.97 0.21 8.25
C ASP A 217 -21.49 0.37 6.80
N GLY A 218 -21.83 1.59 6.36
CA GLY A 218 -22.22 1.87 4.98
C GLY A 218 -21.10 1.62 3.98
N LEU A 219 -19.89 2.14 4.24
CA LEU A 219 -18.71 1.88 3.44
C LEU A 219 -18.35 0.38 3.39
N LYS A 220 -18.50 -0.29 4.54
CA LYS A 220 -18.27 -1.74 4.65
C LYS A 220 -19.25 -2.53 3.78
N GLY A 221 -20.53 -2.18 3.78
CA GLY A 221 -21.54 -2.87 2.97
C GLY A 221 -21.24 -2.79 1.46
N GLU A 222 -20.84 -1.61 0.96
CA GLU A 222 -20.44 -1.43 -0.43
C GLU A 222 -19.19 -2.24 -0.79
N LEU A 223 -18.16 -2.19 0.04
CA LEU A 223 -16.92 -2.94 -0.15
C LEU A 223 -17.18 -4.46 -0.15
N GLU A 224 -17.95 -4.97 0.81
CA GLU A 224 -18.26 -6.39 0.92
C GLU A 224 -19.10 -6.89 -0.27
N ALA A 225 -20.00 -6.06 -0.81
CA ALA A 225 -20.76 -6.39 -2.01
C ALA A 225 -19.83 -6.53 -3.24
N ILE A 226 -18.88 -5.61 -3.41
CA ILE A 226 -17.90 -5.65 -4.49
C ILE A 226 -16.95 -6.84 -4.31
N ALA A 227 -16.43 -7.08 -3.10
CA ALA A 227 -15.56 -8.21 -2.79
C ALA A 227 -16.25 -9.54 -3.14
N HIS A 228 -17.50 -9.71 -2.73
CA HIS A 228 -18.29 -10.90 -3.04
C HIS A 228 -18.47 -11.08 -4.56
N ALA A 229 -18.80 -10.02 -5.29
CA ALA A 229 -18.95 -10.08 -6.75
C ALA A 229 -17.63 -10.41 -7.47
N LYS A 230 -16.46 -10.06 -6.89
CA LYS A 230 -15.13 -10.44 -7.38
C LYS A 230 -14.68 -11.83 -6.87
N GLY A 231 -15.54 -12.59 -6.18
CA GLY A 231 -15.24 -13.93 -5.65
C GLY A 231 -14.30 -13.93 -4.45
N ILE A 232 -14.21 -12.82 -3.69
CA ILE A 232 -13.42 -12.70 -2.47
C ILE A 232 -14.27 -13.05 -1.26
N ASP A 233 -13.84 -14.05 -0.51
CA ASP A 233 -14.51 -14.48 0.74
C ASP A 233 -13.76 -13.94 1.97
N LEU A 234 -14.18 -12.78 2.44
CA LEU A 234 -13.56 -12.13 3.60
C LEU A 234 -13.68 -12.92 4.92
N SER A 235 -14.49 -13.99 4.97
CA SER A 235 -14.55 -14.88 6.14
C SER A 235 -13.32 -15.78 6.26
N LYS A 236 -12.54 -15.94 5.19
CA LYS A 236 -11.32 -16.75 5.14
C LYS A 236 -10.11 -16.08 5.80
N THR A 237 -10.17 -14.77 6.05
CA THR A 237 -9.08 -14.12 6.75
C THR A 237 -9.18 -14.37 8.23
N GLU A 238 -8.06 -14.70 8.86
CA GLU A 238 -7.98 -14.64 10.31
C GLU A 238 -8.39 -13.23 10.73
N ALA A 239 -9.46 -13.16 11.51
CA ALA A 239 -9.75 -11.90 12.18
C ALA A 239 -8.45 -11.50 12.88
N SER A 240 -7.94 -10.32 12.60
CA SER A 240 -6.80 -9.72 13.32
C SER A 240 -7.19 -9.46 14.80
N SER A 241 -8.13 -10.24 15.27
CA SER A 241 -8.68 -10.35 16.60
C SER A 241 -7.70 -11.10 17.49
N GLY A 242 -6.88 -10.40 18.22
CA GLY A 242 -6.30 -10.99 19.40
C GLY A 242 -4.86 -10.65 19.73
N ARG A 243 -4.11 -10.00 18.86
CA ARG A 243 -2.85 -9.34 19.20
C ARG A 243 -2.82 -7.90 18.75
N GLY A 244 -3.97 -7.26 18.63
CA GLY A 244 -4.03 -5.83 18.52
C GLY A 244 -3.45 -5.26 19.81
N SER A 245 -2.24 -4.70 19.79
CA SER A 245 -1.89 -3.68 20.75
C SER A 245 -3.10 -2.76 20.81
N ALA A 246 -3.61 -2.48 22.01
CA ALA A 246 -4.76 -1.62 22.18
C ALA A 246 -4.43 -0.27 21.53
N VAL A 247 -4.94 -0.04 20.33
CA VAL A 247 -4.70 1.19 19.60
C VAL A 247 -5.33 2.31 20.43
N PRO A 248 -4.56 3.31 20.85
CA PRO A 248 -5.11 4.36 21.71
C PRO A 248 -6.24 5.10 20.98
N PRO A 249 -7.31 5.53 21.66
CA PRO A 249 -8.44 6.22 21.04
C PRO A 249 -8.04 7.47 20.25
N SER A 250 -6.92 8.08 20.59
CA SER A 250 -6.33 9.23 19.89
C SER A 250 -5.57 8.89 18.62
N ALA A 251 -5.35 7.61 18.31
CA ALA A 251 -4.57 7.20 17.14
C ALA A 251 -5.19 7.72 15.83
N ARG A 252 -4.31 8.20 14.95
CA ARG A 252 -4.64 8.80 13.65
C ARG A 252 -4.04 7.94 12.55
N TYR A 253 -4.85 7.44 11.66
CA TYR A 253 -4.38 6.60 10.55
C TYR A 253 -3.83 7.43 9.39
N SER A 254 -3.20 6.75 8.43
CA SER A 254 -2.39 7.36 7.37
C SER A 254 -3.10 8.46 6.58
N THR A 255 -4.38 8.26 6.20
CA THR A 255 -5.13 9.28 5.45
C THR A 255 -5.29 10.58 6.24
N LEU A 256 -5.58 10.49 7.54
CA LEU A 256 -5.66 11.67 8.40
C LEU A 256 -4.29 12.31 8.61
N GLN A 257 -3.24 11.50 8.78
CA GLN A 257 -1.87 11.99 8.89
C GLN A 257 -1.42 12.73 7.61
N ASP A 258 -1.83 12.25 6.43
CA ASP A 258 -1.54 12.94 5.17
C ASP A 258 -2.27 14.28 5.09
N LEU A 259 -3.56 14.34 5.44
CA LEU A 259 -4.32 15.61 5.46
C LEU A 259 -3.76 16.61 6.48
N ASP A 260 -3.41 16.15 7.70
CA ASP A 260 -2.82 17.02 8.74
C ASP A 260 -1.48 17.63 8.31
N ALA A 261 -0.73 16.89 7.51
CA ALA A 261 0.56 17.33 6.99
C ALA A 261 0.45 18.07 5.63
N GLY A 262 -0.77 18.40 5.17
CA GLY A 262 -1.00 19.05 3.89
C GLY A 262 -0.58 18.23 2.67
N ARG A 263 -0.49 16.90 2.80
CA ARG A 263 -0.14 16.02 1.69
C ARG A 263 -1.39 15.50 0.98
N HIS A 264 -1.23 15.15 -0.30
CA HIS A 264 -2.26 14.38 -1.01
C HIS A 264 -2.38 12.98 -0.41
N THR A 265 -3.62 12.55 -0.25
CA THR A 265 -3.97 11.21 0.27
C THR A 265 -3.95 10.16 -0.84
N GLU A 266 -4.20 8.89 -0.46
CA GLU A 266 -4.38 7.80 -1.42
C GLU A 266 -5.87 7.52 -1.71
N ILE A 267 -6.73 8.54 -1.68
CA ILE A 267 -8.20 8.38 -1.83
C ILE A 267 -8.58 7.78 -3.20
N ASP A 268 -7.80 8.04 -4.26
CA ASP A 268 -8.01 7.49 -5.60
C ASP A 268 -7.84 5.95 -5.61
N MET A 269 -6.96 5.44 -4.77
CA MET A 269 -6.73 4.02 -4.57
C MET A 269 -7.78 3.39 -3.64
N PHE A 270 -8.33 4.14 -2.69
CA PHE A 270 -9.32 3.63 -1.75
C PHE A 270 -10.74 3.73 -2.33
N SER A 271 -11.46 4.80 -2.03
CA SER A 271 -12.82 4.97 -2.56
C SER A 271 -12.85 5.08 -4.08
N GLY A 272 -11.83 5.68 -4.71
CA GLY A 272 -11.74 5.77 -6.17
C GLY A 272 -11.74 4.40 -6.85
N ALA A 273 -10.98 3.43 -6.32
CA ALA A 273 -10.98 2.06 -6.82
C ALA A 273 -12.35 1.37 -6.65
N LEU A 274 -12.99 1.50 -5.47
CA LEU A 274 -14.32 0.93 -5.23
C LEU A 274 -15.39 1.53 -6.14
N ILE A 275 -15.34 2.84 -6.41
CA ILE A 275 -16.25 3.50 -7.35
C ILE A 275 -16.08 2.94 -8.77
N ARG A 276 -14.83 2.73 -9.23
CA ARG A 276 -14.56 2.12 -10.55
C ARG A 276 -15.10 0.69 -10.61
N MET A 277 -14.73 -0.16 -9.64
CA MET A 277 -15.20 -1.55 -9.56
C MET A 277 -16.75 -1.63 -9.44
N GLY A 278 -17.35 -0.75 -8.65
CA GLY A 278 -18.80 -0.67 -8.50
C GLY A 278 -19.49 -0.36 -9.83
N LYS A 279 -18.97 0.59 -10.62
CA LYS A 279 -19.47 0.89 -11.96
C LYS A 279 -19.37 -0.29 -12.93
N GLU A 280 -18.23 -0.98 -12.93
CA GLU A 280 -18.00 -2.17 -13.76
C GLU A 280 -18.93 -3.33 -13.41
N LEU A 281 -19.22 -3.52 -12.12
CA LEU A 281 -20.04 -4.60 -11.59
C LEU A 281 -21.54 -4.23 -11.49
N GLY A 282 -21.91 -2.97 -11.75
CA GLY A 282 -23.28 -2.49 -11.57
C GLY A 282 -23.70 -2.39 -10.09
N ILE A 283 -22.76 -2.22 -9.17
CA ILE A 283 -22.98 -2.09 -7.73
C ILE A 283 -22.87 -0.62 -7.33
N PRO A 284 -23.94 0.01 -6.79
CA PRO A 284 -23.93 1.40 -6.34
C PRO A 284 -22.96 1.60 -5.17
N THR A 285 -22.23 2.73 -5.16
CA THR A 285 -21.23 3.08 -4.15
C THR A 285 -21.41 4.48 -3.56
N PRO A 286 -22.63 4.88 -3.12
CA PRO A 286 -22.91 6.26 -2.68
C PRO A 286 -22.09 6.69 -1.46
N TYR A 287 -21.78 5.80 -0.51
CA TYR A 287 -20.91 6.12 0.62
C TYR A 287 -19.47 6.38 0.18
N ASN A 288 -18.93 5.57 -0.75
CA ASN A 288 -17.60 5.79 -1.29
C ASN A 288 -17.54 7.05 -2.17
N GLU A 289 -18.56 7.34 -2.98
CA GLU A 289 -18.62 8.57 -3.78
C GLU A 289 -18.61 9.81 -2.89
N TYR A 290 -19.45 9.85 -1.85
CA TYR A 290 -19.46 10.95 -0.89
C TYR A 290 -18.10 11.10 -0.19
N THR A 291 -17.54 10.00 0.31
CA THR A 291 -16.25 9.98 1.01
C THR A 291 -15.11 10.46 0.11
N TYR A 292 -15.10 10.01 -1.15
CA TYR A 292 -14.13 10.43 -2.16
C TYR A 292 -14.15 11.94 -2.34
N HIS A 293 -15.32 12.52 -2.61
CA HIS A 293 -15.44 13.95 -2.85
C HIS A 293 -15.15 14.78 -1.60
N MET A 294 -15.50 14.30 -0.41
CA MET A 294 -15.18 14.99 0.85
C MET A 294 -13.66 15.06 1.08
N ILE A 295 -12.93 13.97 0.85
CA ILE A 295 -11.48 13.96 1.02
C ILE A 295 -10.80 14.79 -0.06
N LYS A 296 -11.25 14.74 -1.32
CA LYS A 296 -10.76 15.63 -2.38
C LYS A 296 -10.96 17.11 -2.03
N ALA A 297 -12.13 17.47 -1.49
CA ALA A 297 -12.38 18.84 -1.03
C ALA A 297 -11.47 19.25 0.14
N LEU A 298 -11.14 18.33 1.06
CA LEU A 298 -10.16 18.59 2.12
C LEU A 298 -8.74 18.79 1.56
N GLU A 299 -8.34 18.03 0.54
CA GLU A 299 -7.07 18.26 -0.17
C GLU A 299 -7.06 19.64 -0.85
N GLU A 300 -8.14 20.05 -1.52
CA GLU A 300 -8.28 21.38 -2.12
C GLU A 300 -8.21 22.49 -1.05
N LYS A 301 -8.84 22.27 0.12
CA LYS A 301 -8.76 23.20 1.25
C LYS A 301 -7.32 23.35 1.74
N ASN A 302 -6.58 22.24 1.88
CA ASN A 302 -5.19 22.25 2.30
C ASN A 302 -4.29 22.99 1.27
N ASN A 303 -4.64 22.92 -0.01
CA ASN A 303 -3.99 23.68 -1.09
C ASN A 303 -4.42 25.16 -1.18
N GLY A 304 -5.24 25.63 -0.22
CA GLY A 304 -5.64 27.05 -0.14
C GLY A 304 -6.81 27.47 -1.02
N ARG A 305 -7.51 26.53 -1.68
CA ARG A 305 -8.61 26.86 -2.63
C ARG A 305 -9.77 27.63 -2.01
N PHE A 306 -10.02 27.48 -0.70
CA PHE A 306 -11.12 28.10 0.01
C PHE A 306 -10.67 29.20 0.97
N ASN A 307 -9.52 29.82 0.71
CA ASN A 307 -9.01 30.95 1.50
C ASN A 307 -9.68 32.26 1.03
N TYR A 308 -10.98 32.42 1.38
CA TYR A 308 -11.75 33.62 1.06
C TYR A 308 -11.31 34.77 1.97
N THR A 309 -11.10 35.97 1.38
CA THR A 309 -10.71 37.20 2.11
C THR A 309 -11.91 38.04 2.55
N GLY A 310 -13.10 37.73 2.04
CA GLY A 310 -14.32 38.48 2.28
C GLY A 310 -14.55 39.65 1.31
N ASP A 311 -13.58 39.91 0.43
CA ASP A 311 -13.66 40.99 -0.58
C ASP A 311 -14.09 40.45 -1.95
N GLU A 312 -14.33 39.14 -2.08
CA GLU A 312 -14.75 38.49 -3.32
C GLU A 312 -16.23 38.79 -3.64
N GLU A 313 -16.53 38.95 -4.94
CA GLU A 313 -17.91 39.04 -5.38
C GLU A 313 -18.69 37.75 -5.09
N PRO A 314 -19.98 37.85 -4.66
CA PRO A 314 -20.81 36.69 -4.40
C PRO A 314 -20.91 35.79 -5.65
N THR A 315 -20.49 34.52 -5.54
CA THR A 315 -20.52 33.56 -6.68
C THR A 315 -21.91 33.10 -7.07
N TRP A 316 -22.93 33.42 -6.27
CA TRP A 316 -24.34 33.01 -6.45
C TRP A 316 -25.17 33.99 -7.27
N SER A 317 -24.55 35.04 -7.80
CA SER A 317 -25.20 36.08 -8.60
C SER A 317 -25.15 35.85 -10.11
N LYS A 318 -24.87 34.63 -10.54
CA LYS A 318 -24.88 34.26 -11.98
C LYS A 318 -25.89 33.18 -12.26
#